data_5c659727f1b7c2d1c5a7599e9a565e52
#
_entry.id   5c659727f1b7c2d1c5a7599e9a565e52
#
_cell.length_a   1.000
_cell.length_b   1.000
_cell.length_c   1.000
_cell.angle_alpha   90.00
_cell.angle_beta   90.00
_cell.angle_gamma   90.00
#
_symmetry.space_group_name_H-M   'P 1'
#
loop_
_entity.id
_entity.type
_entity.pdbx_description
1 polymer ?
#
loop_
_entity_poly.entity_id
_entity_poly.type
_entity_poly.pdbx_seq_one_letter_code
_entity_poly.pdbx_strand_id
1 'polypeptide(L)'
;MYFRVIFVTKSMTEGKPLKLILQFAVPLLFGNLLQQMYNLVDAAIVGRVLGTGALAAVGATSSVQFLVLGFCIGICIGFGIPIAKSFGAERLDKMRSYIFNSVLLTALFAVLITAVCSLCCTLILQMLSVPQDVFDDAYAYLIVIFLGIPFTLLYNLLSSILRSVGDSRTPFLFLAISTVLNIGLDLLCIIVFKWGVAGAAIATIAAQAVSGILCLIYIRFHVPLLTLSRADCKADAESIRDLVVMGIPMGLQTSITAIGSMVMQAANNGLGSVYVSGFTAGMRLKQFCMCPFDALGSAVSVFCGQNLGAKKPERIRQGVRLGVIVGVAYGFCIGLVMIFFGRSMSMLFVESSAGDVLNASAKYLRCMGYFFWSLGILNICRMATQGIGFSGRAVFSGVTEMFARSIVSLGFVGAFGYTAICFSDQTAWIAAVLYITPTCLHCIKKVTKQIEAEKANANLSESVG
;
A
#
# COMPACT_ATOMS: atom_id res chain seq x y z
N MET A 1 -25.65 26.01 10.01
CA MET A 1 -24.82 25.54 8.89
C MET A 1 -23.82 24.45 9.27
N TYR A 2 -23.58 24.17 10.56
CA TYR A 2 -22.67 23.13 11.09
C TYR A 2 -23.23 21.69 11.01
N PHE A 3 -24.53 21.50 10.90
CA PHE A 3 -25.16 20.17 10.94
C PHE A 3 -25.00 19.31 9.67
N ARG A 4 -24.61 19.88 8.53
CA ARG A 4 -24.42 19.13 7.27
C ARG A 4 -23.01 18.54 7.10
N VAL A 5 -22.04 18.99 7.92
CA VAL A 5 -20.63 18.53 7.86
C VAL A 5 -20.44 17.18 8.55
N ILE A 6 -21.33 16.77 9.44
CA ILE A 6 -21.23 15.54 10.26
C ILE A 6 -21.39 14.26 9.42
N PHE A 7 -21.94 14.32 8.20
CA PHE A 7 -22.20 13.13 7.39
C PHE A 7 -21.02 12.63 6.56
N VAL A 8 -19.98 13.42 6.35
CA VAL A 8 -18.84 13.08 5.49
C VAL A 8 -17.66 12.54 6.29
N THR A 9 -17.40 13.11 7.47
CA THR A 9 -16.31 12.66 8.36
C THR A 9 -16.88 11.73 9.43
N LYS A 10 -16.40 10.48 9.49
CA LYS A 10 -16.88 9.50 10.46
C LYS A 10 -15.82 9.24 11.51
N SER A 11 -16.06 9.75 12.73
CA SER A 11 -15.22 9.41 13.88
C SER A 11 -15.27 7.90 14.16
N MET A 12 -14.10 7.29 14.32
CA MET A 12 -13.97 5.89 14.71
C MET A 12 -13.79 5.72 16.22
N THR A 13 -13.95 6.80 16.99
CA THR A 13 -13.76 6.80 18.44
C THR A 13 -15.00 6.36 19.21
N GLU A 14 -16.16 6.22 18.54
CA GLU A 14 -17.43 5.84 19.13
C GLU A 14 -18.12 4.72 18.34
N GLY A 15 -19.01 3.97 18.99
CA GLY A 15 -19.70 2.84 18.37
C GLY A 15 -18.92 1.52 18.41
N LYS A 16 -19.47 0.46 17.78
CA LYS A 16 -18.89 -0.91 17.81
C LYS A 16 -17.63 -0.97 16.93
N PRO A 17 -16.44 -1.30 17.48
CA PRO A 17 -15.17 -1.30 16.74
C PRO A 17 -15.20 -2.11 15.44
N LEU A 18 -15.71 -3.35 15.49
CA LEU A 18 -15.77 -4.22 14.32
C LEU A 18 -16.58 -3.60 13.16
N LYS A 19 -17.76 -3.02 13.48
CA LYS A 19 -18.61 -2.38 12.48
C LYS A 19 -17.91 -1.21 11.83
N LEU A 20 -17.20 -0.38 12.60
CA LEU A 20 -16.47 0.79 12.10
C LEU A 20 -15.31 0.36 11.20
N ILE A 21 -14.51 -0.62 11.64
CA ILE A 21 -13.37 -1.14 10.89
C ILE A 21 -13.85 -1.73 9.55
N LEU A 22 -14.89 -2.59 9.56
CA LEU A 22 -15.41 -3.20 8.34
C LEU A 22 -16.05 -2.19 7.38
N GLN A 23 -16.84 -1.24 7.91
CA GLN A 23 -17.43 -0.18 7.08
C GLN A 23 -16.39 0.72 6.41
N PHE A 24 -15.24 0.90 7.03
CA PHE A 24 -14.11 1.63 6.48
C PHE A 24 -13.28 0.77 5.52
N ALA A 25 -13.07 -0.50 5.83
CA ALA A 25 -12.28 -1.43 5.02
C ALA A 25 -12.94 -1.78 3.68
N VAL A 26 -14.27 -1.92 3.64
CA VAL A 26 -14.99 -2.35 2.43
C VAL A 26 -14.75 -1.43 1.22
N PRO A 27 -14.89 -0.10 1.31
CA PRO A 27 -14.55 0.77 0.17
C PRO A 27 -13.08 0.68 -0.23
N LEU A 28 -12.15 0.54 0.73
CA LEU A 28 -10.73 0.36 0.44
C LEU A 28 -10.46 -0.96 -0.29
N LEU A 29 -11.14 -2.03 0.12
CA LEU A 29 -11.04 -3.32 -0.55
C LEU A 29 -11.43 -3.21 -2.03
N PHE A 30 -12.59 -2.61 -2.31
CA PHE A 30 -13.02 -2.39 -3.69
C PHE A 30 -12.06 -1.48 -4.46
N GLY A 31 -11.47 -0.46 -3.82
CA GLY A 31 -10.43 0.37 -4.40
C GLY A 31 -9.18 -0.42 -4.78
N ASN A 32 -8.69 -1.26 -3.88
CA ASN A 32 -7.52 -2.11 -4.13
C ASN A 32 -7.80 -3.14 -5.25
N LEU A 33 -8.99 -3.75 -5.26
CA LEU A 33 -9.39 -4.68 -6.32
C LEU A 33 -9.50 -3.98 -7.67
N LEU A 34 -10.10 -2.80 -7.74
CA LEU A 34 -10.16 -2.00 -8.96
C LEU A 34 -8.78 -1.64 -9.47
N GLN A 35 -7.85 -1.32 -8.58
CA GLN A 35 -6.47 -1.02 -8.95
C GLN A 35 -5.76 -2.25 -9.54
N GLN A 36 -5.99 -3.45 -9.00
CA GLN A 36 -5.45 -4.68 -9.59
C GLN A 36 -6.08 -4.99 -10.95
N MET A 37 -7.40 -4.80 -11.09
CA MET A 37 -8.10 -4.97 -12.37
C MET A 37 -7.59 -3.98 -13.43
N TYR A 38 -7.41 -2.72 -13.05
CA TYR A 38 -6.82 -1.69 -13.89
C TYR A 38 -5.44 -2.09 -14.40
N ASN A 39 -4.52 -2.48 -13.51
CA ASN A 39 -3.17 -2.93 -13.90
C ASN A 39 -3.21 -4.11 -14.90
N LEU A 40 -4.19 -5.00 -14.74
CA LEU A 40 -4.36 -6.13 -15.65
C LEU A 40 -4.87 -5.69 -17.03
N VAL A 41 -5.86 -4.77 -17.06
CA VAL A 41 -6.44 -4.23 -18.30
C VAL A 41 -5.40 -3.44 -19.08
N ASP A 42 -4.64 -2.57 -18.41
CA ASP A 42 -3.55 -1.78 -19.01
C ASP A 42 -2.51 -2.70 -19.66
N ALA A 43 -2.01 -3.70 -18.94
CA ALA A 43 -1.09 -4.69 -19.49
C ALA A 43 -1.69 -5.46 -20.69
N ALA A 44 -3.00 -5.76 -20.66
CA ALA A 44 -3.68 -6.44 -21.76
C ALA A 44 -3.82 -5.53 -23.01
N ILE A 45 -4.12 -4.25 -22.82
CA ILE A 45 -4.18 -3.25 -23.91
C ILE A 45 -2.80 -3.11 -24.56
N VAL A 46 -1.76 -2.86 -23.75
CA VAL A 46 -0.38 -2.72 -24.24
C VAL A 46 0.04 -3.97 -25.01
N GLY A 47 -0.16 -5.16 -24.43
CA GLY A 47 0.25 -6.42 -25.06
C GLY A 47 -0.50 -6.76 -26.37
N ARG A 48 -1.81 -6.48 -26.43
CA ARG A 48 -2.62 -6.78 -27.63
C ARG A 48 -2.44 -5.75 -28.76
N VAL A 49 -2.28 -4.48 -28.41
CA VAL A 49 -2.24 -3.40 -29.42
C VAL A 49 -0.81 -3.10 -29.88
N LEU A 50 0.15 -3.08 -28.93
CA LEU A 50 1.55 -2.73 -29.23
C LEU A 50 2.46 -3.96 -29.41
N GLY A 51 1.96 -5.15 -29.00
CA GLY A 51 2.69 -6.40 -29.15
C GLY A 51 3.54 -6.78 -27.93
N THR A 52 4.24 -7.92 -28.08
CA THR A 52 5.01 -8.55 -26.99
C THR A 52 6.23 -7.75 -26.56
N GLY A 53 6.88 -7.03 -27.48
CA GLY A 53 8.04 -6.15 -27.17
C GLY A 53 7.66 -5.02 -26.23
N ALA A 54 6.56 -4.31 -26.50
CA ALA A 54 6.06 -3.24 -25.65
C ALA A 54 5.66 -3.78 -24.26
N LEU A 55 5.02 -4.95 -24.20
CA LEU A 55 4.68 -5.58 -22.92
C LEU A 55 5.94 -5.98 -22.15
N ALA A 56 6.99 -6.45 -22.82
CA ALA A 56 8.27 -6.76 -22.20
C ALA A 56 8.95 -5.50 -21.66
N ALA A 57 8.90 -4.38 -22.38
CA ALA A 57 9.43 -3.09 -21.94
C ALA A 57 8.74 -2.61 -20.63
N VAL A 58 7.40 -2.61 -20.60
CA VAL A 58 6.62 -2.25 -19.39
C VAL A 58 6.91 -3.22 -18.26
N GLY A 59 6.97 -4.53 -18.55
CA GLY A 59 7.28 -5.56 -17.57
C GLY A 59 8.67 -5.37 -16.93
N ALA A 60 9.69 -5.04 -17.71
CA ALA A 60 11.06 -4.80 -17.24
C ALA A 60 11.15 -3.62 -16.25
N THR A 61 10.29 -2.61 -16.41
CA THR A 61 10.27 -1.44 -15.53
C THR A 61 9.46 -1.63 -14.24
N SER A 62 8.62 -2.67 -14.16
CA SER A 62 7.64 -2.84 -13.08
C SER A 62 8.25 -2.93 -11.69
N SER A 63 9.42 -3.56 -11.55
CA SER A 63 10.12 -3.69 -10.26
C SER A 63 10.57 -2.34 -9.71
N VAL A 64 11.10 -1.46 -10.56
CA VAL A 64 11.51 -0.10 -10.17
C VAL A 64 10.30 0.77 -9.87
N GLN A 65 9.24 0.65 -10.66
CA GLN A 65 8.00 1.34 -10.36
C GLN A 65 7.47 0.95 -8.98
N PHE A 66 7.43 -0.34 -8.67
CA PHE A 66 6.97 -0.81 -7.35
C PHE A 66 7.85 -0.28 -6.22
N LEU A 67 9.17 -0.21 -6.43
CA LEU A 67 10.11 0.33 -5.46
C LEU A 67 9.87 1.84 -5.23
N VAL A 68 9.84 2.64 -6.29
CA VAL A 68 9.77 4.10 -6.22
C VAL A 68 8.36 4.57 -5.85
N LEU A 69 7.33 4.09 -6.55
CA LEU A 69 5.96 4.48 -6.26
C LEU A 69 5.48 3.92 -4.93
N GLY A 70 5.94 2.71 -4.55
CA GLY A 70 5.67 2.14 -3.23
C GLY A 70 6.23 3.01 -2.10
N PHE A 71 7.44 3.54 -2.27
CA PHE A 71 8.02 4.52 -1.34
C PHE A 71 7.15 5.79 -1.23
N CYS A 72 6.75 6.35 -2.36
CA CYS A 72 5.88 7.53 -2.43
C CYS A 72 4.53 7.31 -1.73
N ILE A 73 3.89 6.17 -2.01
CA ILE A 73 2.60 5.81 -1.39
C ILE A 73 2.77 5.60 0.12
N GLY A 74 3.83 4.91 0.52
CA GLY A 74 4.13 4.67 1.93
C GLY A 74 4.32 5.95 2.74
N ILE A 75 5.05 6.93 2.19
CA ILE A 75 5.21 8.26 2.81
C ILE A 75 3.85 8.93 3.02
N CYS A 76 3.00 8.96 1.98
CA CYS A 76 1.69 9.60 2.07
C CYS A 76 0.78 8.92 3.12
N ILE A 77 0.82 7.59 3.22
CA ILE A 77 0.09 6.85 4.27
C ILE A 77 0.63 7.22 5.65
N GLY A 78 1.95 7.33 5.79
CA GLY A 78 2.61 7.71 7.04
C GLY A 78 2.22 9.11 7.51
N PHE A 79 2.09 10.05 6.59
CA PHE A 79 1.64 11.42 6.89
C PHE A 79 0.18 11.46 7.41
N GLY A 80 -0.63 10.49 7.03
CA GLY A 80 -2.00 10.36 7.55
C GLY A 80 -2.08 10.01 9.03
N ILE A 81 -1.05 9.42 9.64
CA ILE A 81 -1.10 8.96 11.04
C ILE A 81 -1.18 10.13 12.05
N PRO A 82 -0.31 11.15 12.02
CA PRO A 82 -0.45 12.33 12.88
C PRO A 82 -1.77 13.08 12.66
N ILE A 83 -2.26 13.12 11.41
CA ILE A 83 -3.55 13.74 11.07
C ILE A 83 -4.69 12.97 11.73
N ALA A 84 -4.72 11.62 11.61
CA ALA A 84 -5.73 10.78 12.25
C ALA A 84 -5.71 10.89 13.79
N LYS A 85 -4.52 10.94 14.38
CA LYS A 85 -4.34 11.15 15.82
C LYS A 85 -4.90 12.50 16.26
N SER A 86 -4.58 13.58 15.55
CA SER A 86 -5.06 14.93 15.88
C SER A 86 -6.57 15.07 15.68
N PHE A 87 -7.12 14.44 14.64
CA PHE A 87 -8.57 14.36 14.44
C PHE A 87 -9.27 13.63 15.59
N GLY A 88 -8.74 12.48 16.01
CA GLY A 88 -9.27 11.74 17.16
C GLY A 88 -9.14 12.47 18.50
N ALA A 89 -8.17 13.36 18.63
CA ALA A 89 -7.98 14.23 19.79
C ALA A 89 -8.80 15.54 19.74
N GLU A 90 -9.58 15.75 18.66
CA GLU A 90 -10.36 16.97 18.39
C GLU A 90 -9.49 18.26 18.33
N ARG A 91 -8.18 18.09 18.12
CA ARG A 91 -7.23 19.21 17.99
C ARG A 91 -7.11 19.66 16.54
N LEU A 92 -8.10 20.44 16.09
CA LEU A 92 -8.23 20.86 14.70
C LEU A 92 -7.07 21.74 14.22
N ASP A 93 -6.56 22.62 15.05
CA ASP A 93 -5.43 23.50 14.71
C ASP A 93 -4.17 22.68 14.43
N LYS A 94 -3.84 21.71 15.30
CA LYS A 94 -2.68 20.82 15.08
C LYS A 94 -2.89 19.94 13.88
N MET A 95 -4.11 19.46 13.65
CA MET A 95 -4.46 18.68 12.46
C MET A 95 -4.21 19.48 11.17
N ARG A 96 -4.63 20.74 11.12
CA ARG A 96 -4.40 21.64 9.96
C ARG A 96 -2.91 21.93 9.77
N SER A 97 -2.16 22.12 10.87
CA SER A 97 -0.71 22.23 10.82
C SER A 97 -0.07 20.99 10.18
N TYR A 98 -0.46 19.78 10.57
CA TYR A 98 0.01 18.55 9.93
C TYR A 98 -0.39 18.46 8.45
N ILE A 99 -1.61 18.87 8.09
CA ILE A 99 -2.06 18.87 6.68
C ILE A 99 -1.18 19.82 5.86
N PHE A 100 -0.96 21.06 6.31
CA PHE A 100 -0.12 22.01 5.58
C PHE A 100 1.31 21.50 5.42
N ASN A 101 1.92 21.07 6.52
CA ASN A 101 3.30 20.57 6.48
C ASN A 101 3.45 19.27 5.69
N SER A 102 2.40 18.42 5.63
CA SER A 102 2.40 17.24 4.76
C SER A 102 2.36 17.61 3.28
N VAL A 103 1.60 18.64 2.90
CA VAL A 103 1.61 19.19 1.53
C VAL A 103 2.99 19.73 1.17
N LEU A 104 3.61 20.50 2.07
CA LEU A 104 4.95 21.06 1.85
C LEU A 104 6.00 19.96 1.67
N LEU A 105 6.03 18.97 2.56
CA LEU A 105 6.94 17.83 2.45
C LEU A 105 6.68 17.00 1.20
N THR A 106 5.43 16.76 0.86
CA THR A 106 5.07 16.01 -0.35
C THR A 106 5.51 16.73 -1.61
N ALA A 107 5.37 18.06 -1.67
CA ALA A 107 5.88 18.87 -2.78
C ALA A 107 7.43 18.77 -2.89
N LEU A 108 8.13 18.84 -1.75
CA LEU A 108 9.58 18.66 -1.71
C LEU A 108 9.99 17.26 -2.21
N PHE A 109 9.36 16.20 -1.72
CA PHE A 109 9.62 14.84 -2.17
C PHE A 109 9.26 14.63 -3.64
N ALA A 110 8.17 15.25 -4.12
CA ALA A 110 7.79 15.21 -5.52
C ALA A 110 8.91 15.74 -6.42
N VAL A 111 9.44 16.93 -6.12
CA VAL A 111 10.53 17.52 -6.89
C VAL A 111 11.80 16.67 -6.79
N LEU A 112 12.19 16.28 -5.58
CA LEU A 112 13.42 15.53 -5.34
C LEU A 112 13.40 14.15 -6.02
N ILE A 113 12.35 13.37 -5.81
CA ILE A 113 12.26 12.01 -6.35
C ILE A 113 12.11 12.07 -7.88
N THR A 114 11.28 12.97 -8.40
CA THR A 114 11.17 13.17 -9.86
C THR A 114 12.50 13.51 -10.48
N ALA A 115 13.23 14.49 -9.92
CA ALA A 115 14.53 14.89 -10.44
C ALA A 115 15.55 13.74 -10.41
N VAL A 116 15.71 13.08 -9.25
CA VAL A 116 16.66 11.97 -9.09
C VAL A 116 16.31 10.81 -10.02
N CYS A 117 15.05 10.36 -10.04
CA CYS A 117 14.64 9.24 -10.88
C CYS A 117 14.74 9.55 -12.37
N SER A 118 14.37 10.77 -12.80
CA SER A 118 14.45 11.16 -14.21
C SER A 118 15.90 11.29 -14.67
N LEU A 119 16.79 11.89 -13.88
CA LEU A 119 18.21 12.00 -14.21
C LEU A 119 18.91 10.63 -14.23
N CYS A 120 18.50 9.72 -13.36
CA CYS A 120 19.08 8.37 -13.26
C CYS A 120 18.36 7.33 -14.12
N CYS A 121 17.35 7.70 -14.93
CA CYS A 121 16.50 6.74 -15.64
C CYS A 121 17.30 5.77 -16.51
N THR A 122 18.23 6.27 -17.32
CA THR A 122 19.11 5.44 -18.17
C THR A 122 19.97 4.48 -17.31
N LEU A 123 20.57 5.00 -16.24
CA LEU A 123 21.39 4.18 -15.33
C LEU A 123 20.56 3.05 -14.67
N ILE A 124 19.35 3.38 -14.25
CA ILE A 124 18.42 2.40 -13.65
C ILE A 124 18.12 1.27 -14.63
N LEU A 125 17.81 1.59 -15.90
CA LEU A 125 17.53 0.59 -16.93
C LEU A 125 18.75 -0.27 -17.27
N GLN A 126 19.95 0.31 -17.28
CA GLN A 126 21.21 -0.42 -17.46
C GLN A 126 21.46 -1.38 -16.29
N MET A 127 21.26 -0.93 -15.04
CA MET A 127 21.39 -1.78 -13.87
C MET A 127 20.39 -2.94 -13.86
N LEU A 128 19.22 -2.76 -14.44
CA LEU A 128 18.22 -3.83 -14.62
C LEU A 128 18.56 -4.77 -15.79
N SER A 129 19.62 -4.50 -16.53
CA SER A 129 20.01 -5.28 -17.71
C SER A 129 18.86 -5.41 -18.73
N VAL A 130 18.13 -4.30 -18.96
CA VAL A 130 17.03 -4.28 -19.93
C VAL A 130 17.61 -4.53 -21.33
N PRO A 131 17.05 -5.51 -22.11
CA PRO A 131 17.53 -5.81 -23.45
C PRO A 131 17.48 -4.59 -24.39
N GLN A 132 18.44 -4.50 -25.31
CA GLN A 132 18.59 -3.34 -26.22
C GLN A 132 17.39 -3.15 -27.15
N ASP A 133 16.74 -4.23 -27.56
CA ASP A 133 15.57 -4.26 -28.44
C ASP A 133 14.32 -3.62 -27.83
N VAL A 134 14.23 -3.56 -26.50
CA VAL A 134 13.10 -2.95 -25.78
C VAL A 134 13.51 -1.77 -24.92
N PHE A 135 14.79 -1.33 -25.00
CA PHE A 135 15.35 -0.30 -24.12
C PHE A 135 14.67 1.06 -24.34
N ASP A 136 14.48 1.47 -25.58
CA ASP A 136 13.88 2.76 -25.93
C ASP A 136 12.43 2.85 -25.47
N ASP A 137 11.66 1.79 -25.63
CA ASP A 137 10.28 1.69 -25.15
C ASP A 137 10.23 1.72 -23.62
N ALA A 138 11.13 0.98 -22.95
CA ALA A 138 11.23 0.99 -21.49
C ALA A 138 11.60 2.37 -20.96
N TYR A 139 12.53 3.07 -21.62
CA TYR A 139 12.91 4.44 -21.28
C TYR A 139 11.75 5.41 -21.47
N ALA A 140 11.09 5.37 -22.62
CA ALA A 140 9.96 6.24 -22.94
C ALA A 140 8.80 6.06 -21.95
N TYR A 141 8.53 4.83 -21.53
CA TYR A 141 7.52 4.54 -20.54
C TYR A 141 7.92 5.04 -19.13
N LEU A 142 9.13 4.67 -18.69
CA LEU A 142 9.59 4.92 -17.32
C LEU A 142 9.81 6.40 -17.03
N ILE A 143 10.36 7.15 -18.00
CA ILE A 143 10.58 8.61 -17.85
C ILE A 143 9.26 9.35 -17.67
N VAL A 144 8.20 8.95 -18.39
CA VAL A 144 6.87 9.53 -18.24
C VAL A 144 6.30 9.21 -16.86
N ILE A 145 6.43 7.96 -16.38
CA ILE A 145 6.00 7.58 -15.02
C ILE A 145 6.73 8.43 -13.96
N PHE A 146 8.04 8.64 -14.11
CA PHE A 146 8.81 9.46 -13.17
C PHE A 146 8.40 10.93 -13.17
N LEU A 147 8.15 11.50 -14.34
CA LEU A 147 7.61 12.86 -14.45
C LEU A 147 6.20 12.98 -13.88
N GLY A 148 5.48 11.87 -13.80
CA GLY A 148 4.14 11.77 -13.19
C GLY A 148 4.11 11.60 -11.67
N ILE A 149 5.26 11.41 -11.01
CA ILE A 149 5.34 11.23 -9.54
C ILE A 149 4.61 12.34 -8.77
N PRO A 150 4.67 13.62 -9.15
CA PRO A 150 3.92 14.69 -8.47
C PRO A 150 2.41 14.44 -8.42
N PHE A 151 1.82 13.93 -9.50
CA PHE A 151 0.39 13.63 -9.56
C PHE A 151 0.03 12.39 -8.75
N THR A 152 0.89 11.37 -8.78
CA THR A 152 0.76 10.18 -7.91
C THR A 152 0.79 10.57 -6.44
N LEU A 153 1.74 11.40 -6.04
CA LEU A 153 1.85 11.90 -4.66
C LEU A 153 0.66 12.76 -4.27
N LEU A 154 0.18 13.63 -5.17
CA LEU A 154 -1.00 14.47 -4.93
C LEU A 154 -2.23 13.63 -4.58
N TYR A 155 -2.56 12.64 -5.43
CA TYR A 155 -3.71 11.77 -5.17
C TYR A 155 -3.54 10.97 -3.87
N ASN A 156 -2.36 10.37 -3.65
CA ASN A 156 -2.13 9.53 -2.47
C ASN A 156 -2.13 10.33 -1.17
N LEU A 157 -1.58 11.55 -1.15
CA LEU A 157 -1.65 12.43 0.00
C LEU A 157 -3.10 12.83 0.33
N LEU A 158 -3.84 13.35 -0.65
CA LEU A 158 -5.22 13.81 -0.44
C LEU A 158 -6.14 12.64 -0.04
N SER A 159 -5.95 11.48 -0.65
CA SER A 159 -6.62 10.23 -0.27
C SER A 159 -6.27 9.83 1.17
N SER A 160 -5.01 9.96 1.59
CA SER A 160 -4.58 9.66 2.95
C SER A 160 -5.18 10.65 3.97
N ILE A 161 -5.26 11.93 3.64
CA ILE A 161 -5.91 12.97 4.47
C ILE A 161 -7.39 12.65 4.66
N LEU A 162 -8.13 12.34 3.59
CA LEU A 162 -9.55 11.96 3.67
C LEU A 162 -9.74 10.70 4.53
N ARG A 163 -8.90 9.69 4.32
CA ARG A 163 -8.94 8.46 5.15
C ARG A 163 -8.66 8.74 6.62
N SER A 164 -7.77 9.66 6.93
CA SER A 164 -7.42 10.02 8.32
C SER A 164 -8.60 10.57 9.12
N VAL A 165 -9.56 11.21 8.46
CA VAL A 165 -10.79 11.72 9.08
C VAL A 165 -11.98 10.75 8.93
N GLY A 166 -11.72 9.51 8.52
CA GLY A 166 -12.72 8.43 8.46
C GLY A 166 -13.47 8.31 7.14
N ASP A 167 -13.10 9.07 6.10
CA ASP A 167 -13.69 8.96 4.77
C ASP A 167 -12.85 8.06 3.86
N SER A 168 -13.28 6.81 3.71
CA SER A 168 -12.70 5.85 2.76
C SER A 168 -13.50 5.75 1.45
N ARG A 169 -14.73 6.29 1.41
CA ARG A 169 -15.62 6.15 0.26
C ARG A 169 -15.26 7.12 -0.86
N THR A 170 -14.97 8.36 -0.51
CA THR A 170 -14.66 9.40 -1.50
C THR A 170 -13.39 9.09 -2.29
N PRO A 171 -12.25 8.73 -1.67
CA PRO A 171 -11.06 8.28 -2.42
C PRO A 171 -11.33 7.08 -3.33
N PHE A 172 -12.13 6.11 -2.86
CA PHE A 172 -12.53 4.97 -3.68
C PHE A 172 -13.33 5.41 -4.92
N LEU A 173 -14.33 6.28 -4.75
CA LEU A 173 -15.15 6.75 -5.86
C LEU A 173 -14.32 7.47 -6.93
N PHE A 174 -13.39 8.33 -6.51
CA PHE A 174 -12.51 9.05 -7.44
C PHE A 174 -11.52 8.11 -8.13
N LEU A 175 -11.04 7.09 -7.42
CA LEU A 175 -10.24 6.03 -8.03
C LEU A 175 -11.05 5.25 -9.09
N ALA A 176 -12.31 4.94 -8.81
CA ALA A 176 -13.17 4.23 -9.75
C ALA A 176 -13.41 5.07 -11.04
N ILE A 177 -13.70 6.37 -10.88
CA ILE A 177 -13.84 7.30 -12.02
C ILE A 177 -12.54 7.36 -12.83
N SER A 178 -11.41 7.48 -12.13
CA SER A 178 -10.08 7.53 -12.74
C SER A 178 -9.73 6.24 -13.48
N THR A 179 -10.12 5.08 -12.94
CA THR A 179 -9.89 3.79 -13.60
C THR A 179 -10.62 3.71 -14.94
N VAL A 180 -11.89 4.12 -14.99
CA VAL A 180 -12.66 4.16 -16.24
C VAL A 180 -12.04 5.16 -17.21
N LEU A 181 -11.66 6.34 -16.73
CA LEU A 181 -11.00 7.37 -17.53
C LEU A 181 -9.66 6.86 -18.10
N ASN A 182 -8.86 6.18 -17.29
CA ASN A 182 -7.57 5.64 -17.71
C ASN A 182 -7.74 4.64 -18.87
N ILE A 183 -8.67 3.68 -18.77
CA ILE A 183 -8.95 2.72 -19.86
C ILE A 183 -9.33 3.47 -21.15
N GLY A 184 -10.16 4.50 -21.05
CA GLY A 184 -10.51 5.33 -22.20
C GLY A 184 -9.31 6.09 -22.78
N LEU A 185 -8.47 6.64 -21.92
CA LEU A 185 -7.25 7.35 -22.33
C LEU A 185 -6.19 6.41 -22.92
N ASP A 186 -6.05 5.19 -22.40
CA ASP A 186 -5.16 4.18 -22.97
C ASP A 186 -5.54 3.87 -24.42
N LEU A 187 -6.81 3.59 -24.66
CA LEU A 187 -7.31 3.36 -26.02
C LEU A 187 -7.09 4.57 -26.93
N LEU A 188 -7.35 5.78 -26.42
CA LEU A 188 -7.15 7.03 -27.16
C LEU A 188 -5.67 7.28 -27.49
N CYS A 189 -4.79 7.22 -26.49
CA CYS A 189 -3.36 7.52 -26.65
C CYS A 189 -2.64 6.44 -27.47
N ILE A 190 -3.00 5.17 -27.31
CA ILE A 190 -2.33 4.05 -27.97
C ILE A 190 -2.88 3.84 -29.39
N ILE A 191 -4.22 3.83 -29.57
CA ILE A 191 -4.85 3.46 -30.86
C ILE A 191 -4.99 4.69 -31.76
N VAL A 192 -5.53 5.80 -31.22
CA VAL A 192 -5.83 6.98 -32.03
C VAL A 192 -4.59 7.86 -32.24
N PHE A 193 -3.90 8.22 -31.15
CA PHE A 193 -2.72 9.07 -31.24
C PHE A 193 -1.43 8.31 -31.58
N LYS A 194 -1.43 6.97 -31.45
CA LYS A 194 -0.28 6.11 -31.74
C LYS A 194 1.01 6.49 -30.99
N TRP A 195 0.86 6.89 -29.72
CA TRP A 195 1.99 7.30 -28.86
C TRP A 195 2.75 6.12 -28.27
N GLY A 196 2.44 4.87 -28.67
CA GLY A 196 3.11 3.67 -28.20
C GLY A 196 3.01 3.48 -26.69
N VAL A 197 4.08 2.96 -26.10
CA VAL A 197 4.14 2.67 -24.64
C VAL A 197 4.11 3.94 -23.79
N ALA A 198 4.65 5.07 -24.30
CA ALA A 198 4.56 6.37 -23.63
C ALA A 198 3.10 6.83 -23.49
N GLY A 199 2.22 6.46 -24.43
CA GLY A 199 0.79 6.75 -24.38
C GLY A 199 0.12 6.09 -23.17
N ALA A 200 0.44 4.84 -22.87
CA ALA A 200 -0.06 4.15 -21.68
C ALA A 200 0.38 4.85 -20.37
N ALA A 201 1.67 5.23 -20.30
CA ALA A 201 2.18 5.97 -19.16
C ALA A 201 1.48 7.32 -18.97
N ILE A 202 1.26 8.07 -20.07
CA ILE A 202 0.56 9.38 -20.05
C ILE A 202 -0.89 9.20 -19.58
N ALA A 203 -1.60 8.18 -20.08
CA ALA A 203 -2.96 7.88 -19.67
C ALA A 203 -3.05 7.57 -18.16
N THR A 204 -2.12 6.78 -17.65
CA THR A 204 -2.00 6.48 -16.22
C THR A 204 -1.83 7.74 -15.37
N ILE A 205 -0.89 8.62 -15.76
CA ILE A 205 -0.61 9.85 -15.02
C ILE A 205 -1.78 10.83 -15.10
N ALA A 206 -2.38 10.98 -16.29
CA ALA A 206 -3.54 11.85 -16.48
C ALA A 206 -4.72 11.40 -15.61
N ALA A 207 -4.98 10.10 -15.56
CA ALA A 207 -6.00 9.53 -14.69
C ALA A 207 -5.73 9.79 -13.21
N GLN A 208 -4.49 9.66 -12.75
CA GLN A 208 -4.09 9.98 -11.38
C GLN A 208 -4.19 11.48 -11.07
N ALA A 209 -3.81 12.33 -12.03
CA ALA A 209 -3.96 13.77 -11.90
C ALA A 209 -5.43 14.17 -11.72
N VAL A 210 -6.33 13.60 -12.52
CA VAL A 210 -7.77 13.83 -12.39
C VAL A 210 -8.27 13.38 -11.01
N SER A 211 -7.89 12.21 -10.53
CA SER A 211 -8.23 11.75 -9.16
C SER A 211 -7.76 12.71 -8.09
N GLY A 212 -6.52 13.18 -8.19
CA GLY A 212 -5.94 14.15 -7.25
C GLY A 212 -6.70 15.48 -7.26
N ILE A 213 -7.01 16.00 -8.45
CA ILE A 213 -7.80 17.23 -8.62
C ILE A 213 -9.21 17.07 -8.06
N LEU A 214 -9.88 15.95 -8.33
CA LEU A 214 -11.21 15.67 -7.78
C LEU A 214 -11.18 15.60 -6.24
N CYS A 215 -10.17 14.95 -5.65
CA CYS A 215 -9.98 14.96 -4.19
C CYS A 215 -9.80 16.37 -3.65
N LEU A 216 -8.99 17.21 -4.30
CA LEU A 216 -8.74 18.60 -3.89
C LEU A 216 -10.03 19.44 -3.95
N ILE A 217 -10.75 19.36 -5.06
CA ILE A 217 -12.02 20.05 -5.25
C ILE A 217 -13.02 19.60 -4.17
N TYR A 218 -13.12 18.29 -3.94
CA TYR A 218 -14.02 17.75 -2.93
C TYR A 218 -13.69 18.24 -1.53
N ILE A 219 -12.40 18.21 -1.13
CA ILE A 219 -11.95 18.73 0.17
C ILE A 219 -12.32 20.21 0.29
N ARG A 220 -12.06 21.01 -0.74
CA ARG A 220 -12.29 22.46 -0.72
C ARG A 220 -13.76 22.82 -0.53
N PHE A 221 -14.67 22.08 -1.16
CA PHE A 221 -16.09 22.45 -1.19
C PHE A 221 -16.97 21.64 -0.22
N HIS A 222 -16.57 20.43 0.14
CA HIS A 222 -17.41 19.52 0.93
C HIS A 222 -16.88 19.20 2.32
N VAL A 223 -15.58 19.44 2.59
CA VAL A 223 -14.96 19.13 3.88
C VAL A 223 -14.28 20.37 4.48
N PRO A 224 -15.05 21.39 4.98
CA PRO A 224 -14.49 22.61 5.53
C PRO A 224 -13.50 22.38 6.67
N LEU A 225 -13.63 21.25 7.39
CA LEU A 225 -12.73 20.84 8.46
C LEU A 225 -11.27 20.72 8.01
N LEU A 226 -11.06 20.26 6.76
CA LEU A 226 -9.74 20.04 6.15
C LEU A 226 -9.23 21.28 5.38
N THR A 227 -10.07 22.31 5.24
CA THR A 227 -9.70 23.51 4.49
C THR A 227 -8.74 24.37 5.32
N LEU A 228 -7.60 24.71 4.73
CA LEU A 228 -6.58 25.53 5.35
C LEU A 228 -6.93 27.02 5.24
N SER A 229 -6.73 27.76 6.32
CA SER A 229 -6.73 29.22 6.36
C SER A 229 -5.30 29.76 6.19
N ARG A 230 -5.15 31.04 5.91
CA ARG A 230 -3.81 31.68 5.84
C ARG A 230 -3.04 31.57 7.16
N ALA A 231 -3.74 31.50 8.29
CA ALA A 231 -3.12 31.34 9.60
C ALA A 231 -2.52 29.95 9.80
N ASP A 232 -3.08 28.93 9.14
CA ASP A 232 -2.62 27.53 9.22
C ASP A 232 -1.39 27.29 8.35
N CYS A 233 -1.10 28.17 7.38
CA CYS A 233 -0.01 28.04 6.40
C CYS A 233 1.34 28.46 7.01
N LYS A 234 1.78 27.77 8.06
CA LYS A 234 3.08 27.99 8.70
C LYS A 234 3.88 26.69 8.74
N ALA A 235 5.13 26.78 8.32
CA ALA A 235 6.08 25.69 8.53
C ALA A 235 6.35 25.52 10.02
N ASP A 236 6.03 24.34 10.56
CA ASP A 236 6.21 23.98 11.95
C ASP A 236 7.18 22.81 12.07
N ALA A 237 8.34 23.06 12.68
CA ALA A 237 9.40 22.07 12.79
C ALA A 237 8.98 20.81 13.56
N GLU A 238 8.12 20.95 14.57
CA GLU A 238 7.58 19.80 15.31
C GLU A 238 6.68 18.95 14.40
N SER A 239 5.76 19.57 13.67
CA SER A 239 4.90 18.88 12.72
C SER A 239 5.69 18.21 11.59
N ILE A 240 6.71 18.90 11.04
CA ILE A 240 7.60 18.32 10.01
C ILE A 240 8.33 17.11 10.57
N ARG A 241 8.90 17.20 11.77
CA ARG A 241 9.59 16.07 12.41
C ARG A 241 8.68 14.87 12.59
N ASP A 242 7.47 15.08 13.12
CA ASP A 242 6.51 14.00 13.36
C ASP A 242 6.12 13.32 12.05
N LEU A 243 5.86 14.10 10.99
CA LEU A 243 5.54 13.57 9.66
C LEU A 243 6.70 12.76 9.07
N VAL A 244 7.92 13.25 9.15
CA VAL A 244 9.13 12.58 8.65
C VAL A 244 9.37 11.26 9.39
N VAL A 245 9.24 11.28 10.73
CA VAL A 245 9.41 10.08 11.59
C VAL A 245 8.33 9.02 11.30
N MET A 246 7.15 9.41 10.83
CA MET A 246 6.11 8.46 10.42
C MET A 246 6.24 8.06 8.95
N GLY A 247 6.42 9.02 8.06
CA GLY A 247 6.37 8.81 6.61
C GLY A 247 7.57 8.05 6.05
N ILE A 248 8.79 8.48 6.37
CA ILE A 248 10.00 7.84 5.82
C ILE A 248 10.08 6.35 6.15
N PRO A 249 9.89 5.93 7.42
CA PRO A 249 9.90 4.49 7.73
C PRO A 249 8.83 3.70 6.95
N MET A 250 7.64 4.25 6.75
CA MET A 250 6.58 3.56 6.00
C MET A 250 6.93 3.42 4.51
N GLY A 251 7.50 4.47 3.91
CA GLY A 251 8.02 4.40 2.54
C GLY A 251 9.14 3.37 2.41
N LEU A 252 10.12 3.40 3.31
CA LEU A 252 11.22 2.43 3.34
C LEU A 252 10.74 0.99 3.51
N GLN A 253 9.73 0.76 4.35
CA GLN A 253 9.18 -0.58 4.53
C GLN A 253 8.66 -1.18 3.23
N THR A 254 7.92 -0.41 2.44
CA THR A 254 7.39 -0.86 1.15
C THR A 254 8.53 -1.18 0.18
N SER A 255 9.55 -0.32 0.12
CA SER A 255 10.73 -0.54 -0.73
C SER A 255 11.55 -1.76 -0.31
N ILE A 256 11.75 -1.97 1.00
CA ILE A 256 12.48 -3.14 1.53
C ILE A 256 11.74 -4.44 1.17
N THR A 257 10.42 -4.46 1.29
CA THR A 257 9.62 -5.62 0.90
C THR A 257 9.71 -5.88 -0.61
N ALA A 258 9.77 -4.82 -1.43
CA ALA A 258 9.98 -4.90 -2.87
C ALA A 258 11.32 -5.57 -3.20
N ILE A 259 12.41 -5.13 -2.56
CA ILE A 259 13.75 -5.72 -2.76
C ILE A 259 13.74 -7.22 -2.47
N GLY A 260 13.12 -7.64 -1.36
CA GLY A 260 13.00 -9.07 -1.03
C GLY A 260 12.24 -9.86 -2.10
N SER A 261 11.20 -9.27 -2.72
CA SER A 261 10.46 -9.90 -3.82
C SER A 261 11.28 -9.97 -5.11
N MET A 262 12.11 -8.96 -5.39
CA MET A 262 13.03 -8.97 -6.54
C MET A 262 14.09 -10.07 -6.41
N VAL A 263 14.66 -10.27 -5.23
CA VAL A 263 15.63 -11.35 -4.97
C VAL A 263 14.98 -12.73 -5.21
N MET A 264 13.77 -12.93 -4.71
CA MET A 264 13.02 -14.17 -4.93
C MET A 264 12.72 -14.39 -6.42
N GLN A 265 12.31 -13.35 -7.14
CA GLN A 265 12.07 -13.42 -8.58
C GLN A 265 13.34 -13.77 -9.36
N ALA A 266 14.48 -13.15 -9.03
CA ALA A 266 15.76 -13.44 -9.66
C ALA A 266 16.17 -14.90 -9.45
N ALA A 267 16.01 -15.42 -8.22
CA ALA A 267 16.29 -16.83 -7.92
C ALA A 267 15.36 -17.79 -8.70
N ASN A 268 14.07 -17.42 -8.85
CA ASN A 268 13.10 -18.20 -9.62
C ASN A 268 13.42 -18.22 -11.13
N ASN A 269 13.94 -17.12 -11.67
CA ASN A 269 14.28 -17.01 -13.10
C ASN A 269 15.35 -18.05 -13.51
N GLY A 270 16.23 -18.43 -12.58
CA GLY A 270 17.23 -19.47 -12.80
C GLY A 270 16.69 -20.90 -12.93
N LEU A 271 15.42 -21.15 -12.60
CA LEU A 271 14.79 -22.49 -12.61
C LEU A 271 14.16 -22.90 -13.94
N GLY A 272 14.06 -21.99 -14.91
CA GLY A 272 13.49 -22.22 -16.24
C GLY A 272 12.08 -21.69 -16.44
N SER A 273 11.68 -21.58 -17.70
CA SER A 273 10.48 -20.84 -18.15
C SER A 273 9.16 -21.35 -17.57
N VAL A 274 9.03 -22.68 -17.37
CA VAL A 274 7.82 -23.29 -16.78
C VAL A 274 7.58 -22.76 -15.37
N TYR A 275 8.63 -22.74 -14.53
CA TYR A 275 8.52 -22.25 -13.16
C TYR A 275 8.35 -20.73 -13.10
N VAL A 276 8.99 -19.98 -13.98
CA VAL A 276 8.82 -18.52 -14.10
C VAL A 276 7.37 -18.20 -14.44
N SER A 277 6.79 -18.86 -15.43
CA SER A 277 5.40 -18.65 -15.85
C SER A 277 4.40 -19.06 -14.77
N GLY A 278 4.60 -20.22 -14.15
CA GLY A 278 3.76 -20.71 -13.05
C GLY A 278 3.80 -19.80 -11.82
N PHE A 279 4.99 -19.36 -11.44
CA PHE A 279 5.18 -18.40 -10.34
C PHE A 279 4.50 -17.05 -10.64
N THR A 280 4.66 -16.53 -11.86
CA THR A 280 4.05 -15.25 -12.26
C THR A 280 2.52 -15.31 -12.19
N ALA A 281 1.91 -16.40 -12.65
CA ALA A 281 0.46 -16.61 -12.54
C ALA A 281 0.02 -16.67 -11.06
N GLY A 282 0.76 -17.42 -10.24
CA GLY A 282 0.50 -17.51 -8.80
C GLY A 282 0.66 -16.18 -8.07
N MET A 283 1.66 -15.37 -8.45
CA MET A 283 1.87 -14.02 -7.89
C MET A 283 0.73 -13.06 -8.21
N ARG A 284 0.17 -13.10 -9.43
CA ARG A 284 -1.01 -12.30 -9.78
C ARG A 284 -2.21 -12.67 -8.91
N LEU A 285 -2.48 -13.96 -8.75
CA LEU A 285 -3.54 -14.45 -7.86
C LEU A 285 -3.32 -14.02 -6.40
N LYS A 286 -2.07 -14.14 -5.92
CA LYS A 286 -1.68 -13.67 -4.60
C LYS A 286 -2.04 -12.19 -4.39
N GLN A 287 -1.73 -11.30 -5.34
CA GLN A 287 -2.01 -9.88 -5.24
C GLN A 287 -3.50 -9.59 -5.04
N PHE A 288 -4.38 -10.27 -5.78
CA PHE A 288 -5.83 -10.17 -5.56
C PHE A 288 -6.24 -10.64 -4.17
N CYS A 289 -5.72 -11.79 -3.73
CA CYS A 289 -6.04 -12.35 -2.41
C CYS A 289 -5.45 -11.55 -1.25
N MET A 290 -4.44 -10.69 -1.48
CA MET A 290 -3.89 -9.80 -0.46
C MET A 290 -4.71 -8.52 -0.24
N CYS A 291 -5.50 -8.07 -1.21
CA CYS A 291 -6.29 -6.83 -1.11
C CYS A 291 -7.13 -6.70 0.17
N PRO A 292 -7.81 -7.75 0.67
CA PRO A 292 -8.57 -7.65 1.91
C PRO A 292 -7.69 -7.42 3.14
N PHE A 293 -6.48 -7.98 3.20
CA PHE A 293 -5.55 -7.73 4.31
C PHE A 293 -5.09 -6.28 4.33
N ASP A 294 -4.77 -5.71 3.16
CA ASP A 294 -4.31 -4.32 3.04
C ASP A 294 -5.42 -3.33 3.41
N ALA A 295 -6.65 -3.62 2.97
CA ALA A 295 -7.81 -2.82 3.31
C ALA A 295 -8.13 -2.87 4.81
N LEU A 296 -8.10 -4.08 5.39
CA LEU A 296 -8.36 -4.30 6.82
C LEU A 296 -7.24 -3.68 7.68
N GLY A 297 -5.98 -3.86 7.29
CA GLY A 297 -4.82 -3.27 7.96
C GLY A 297 -4.88 -1.74 7.97
N SER A 298 -5.19 -1.14 6.83
CA SER A 298 -5.36 0.32 6.70
C SER A 298 -6.50 0.83 7.60
N ALA A 299 -7.61 0.11 7.65
CA ALA A 299 -8.74 0.45 8.52
C ALA A 299 -8.36 0.39 10.01
N VAL A 300 -7.62 -0.64 10.42
CA VAL A 300 -7.12 -0.78 11.80
C VAL A 300 -6.10 0.31 12.13
N SER A 301 -5.23 0.69 11.20
CA SER A 301 -4.26 1.79 11.39
C SER A 301 -4.96 3.12 11.70
N VAL A 302 -5.94 3.51 10.89
CA VAL A 302 -6.72 4.74 11.10
C VAL A 302 -7.53 4.65 12.39
N PHE A 303 -8.17 3.51 12.66
CA PHE A 303 -8.91 3.28 13.91
C PHE A 303 -8.00 3.45 15.13
N CYS A 304 -6.80 2.86 15.11
CA CYS A 304 -5.84 2.98 16.21
C CYS A 304 -5.34 4.42 16.37
N GLY A 305 -5.04 5.12 15.26
CA GLY A 305 -4.60 6.52 15.30
C GLY A 305 -5.63 7.46 15.92
N GLN A 306 -6.89 7.36 15.50
CA GLN A 306 -7.97 8.17 16.06
C GLN A 306 -8.24 7.84 17.54
N ASN A 307 -8.29 6.55 17.92
CA ASN A 307 -8.51 6.16 19.31
C ASN A 307 -7.30 6.47 20.21
N LEU A 308 -6.09 6.53 19.67
CA LEU A 308 -4.91 7.06 20.36
C LEU A 308 -5.09 8.54 20.70
N GLY A 309 -5.50 9.34 19.72
CA GLY A 309 -5.81 10.76 19.93
C GLY A 309 -6.91 10.97 20.97
N ALA A 310 -7.96 10.19 20.91
CA ALA A 310 -9.09 10.22 21.86
C ALA A 310 -8.76 9.64 23.24
N LYS A 311 -7.51 9.20 23.49
CA LYS A 311 -7.07 8.58 24.76
C LYS A 311 -7.92 7.38 25.21
N LYS A 312 -8.31 6.52 24.24
CA LYS A 312 -9.16 5.32 24.44
C LYS A 312 -8.37 4.02 24.19
N PRO A 313 -7.41 3.62 25.09
CA PRO A 313 -6.51 2.49 24.86
C PRO A 313 -7.22 1.14 24.79
N GLU A 314 -8.32 0.96 25.51
CA GLU A 314 -9.10 -0.28 25.45
C GLU A 314 -9.71 -0.51 24.05
N ARG A 315 -10.14 0.56 23.39
CA ARG A 315 -10.64 0.47 22.02
C ARG A 315 -9.54 0.08 21.04
N ILE A 316 -8.29 0.57 21.23
CA ILE A 316 -7.14 0.15 20.44
C ILE A 316 -6.94 -1.36 20.57
N ARG A 317 -6.91 -1.91 21.81
CA ARG A 317 -6.78 -3.35 22.04
C ARG A 317 -7.90 -4.15 21.37
N GLN A 318 -9.15 -3.69 21.52
CA GLN A 318 -10.32 -4.35 20.91
C GLN A 318 -10.23 -4.31 19.38
N GLY A 319 -9.88 -3.17 18.78
CA GLY A 319 -9.76 -3.02 17.33
C GLY A 319 -8.69 -3.93 16.74
N VAL A 320 -7.51 -3.98 17.35
CA VAL A 320 -6.42 -4.87 16.92
C VAL A 320 -6.82 -6.34 17.06
N ARG A 321 -7.39 -6.75 18.22
CA ARG A 321 -7.85 -8.12 18.42
C ARG A 321 -8.89 -8.54 17.38
N LEU A 322 -9.90 -7.71 17.14
CA LEU A 322 -10.95 -7.99 16.15
C LEU A 322 -10.40 -8.01 14.73
N GLY A 323 -9.50 -7.08 14.40
CA GLY A 323 -8.80 -7.07 13.11
C GLY A 323 -8.01 -8.35 12.87
N VAL A 324 -7.26 -8.83 13.87
CA VAL A 324 -6.51 -10.10 13.79
C VAL A 324 -7.47 -11.27 13.60
N ILE A 325 -8.56 -11.36 14.36
CA ILE A 325 -9.53 -12.44 14.20
C ILE A 325 -10.12 -12.48 12.79
N VAL A 326 -10.57 -11.33 12.27
CA VAL A 326 -11.12 -11.24 10.90
C VAL A 326 -10.06 -11.57 9.86
N GLY A 327 -8.85 -11.03 10.00
CA GLY A 327 -7.74 -11.30 9.09
C GLY A 327 -7.35 -12.77 9.07
N VAL A 328 -7.22 -13.41 10.24
CA VAL A 328 -6.89 -14.85 10.34
C VAL A 328 -8.01 -15.70 9.75
N ALA A 329 -9.28 -15.41 10.07
CA ALA A 329 -10.43 -16.13 9.52
C ALA A 329 -10.48 -16.03 7.99
N TYR A 330 -10.30 -14.82 7.42
CA TYR A 330 -10.20 -14.63 5.97
C TYR A 330 -9.02 -15.41 5.38
N GLY A 331 -7.83 -15.29 5.99
CA GLY A 331 -6.62 -15.98 5.53
C GLY A 331 -6.75 -17.50 5.56
N PHE A 332 -7.42 -18.04 6.57
CA PHE A 332 -7.71 -19.46 6.64
C PHE A 332 -8.68 -19.89 5.52
N CYS A 333 -9.77 -19.17 5.33
CA CYS A 333 -10.76 -19.50 4.29
C CYS A 333 -10.15 -19.45 2.89
N ILE A 334 -9.45 -18.35 2.53
CA ILE A 334 -8.83 -18.24 1.21
C ILE A 334 -7.65 -19.20 1.05
N GLY A 335 -6.93 -19.50 2.14
CA GLY A 335 -5.89 -20.53 2.16
C GLY A 335 -6.43 -21.91 1.76
N LEU A 336 -7.58 -22.31 2.30
CA LEU A 336 -8.28 -23.54 1.87
C LEU A 336 -8.66 -23.49 0.38
N VAL A 337 -9.17 -22.36 -0.09
CA VAL A 337 -9.49 -22.18 -1.52
C VAL A 337 -8.23 -22.36 -2.38
N MET A 338 -7.10 -21.77 -1.99
CA MET A 338 -5.83 -21.92 -2.70
C MET A 338 -5.33 -23.38 -2.71
N ILE A 339 -5.50 -24.12 -1.60
CA ILE A 339 -5.07 -25.51 -1.48
C ILE A 339 -5.88 -26.41 -2.41
N PHE A 340 -7.21 -26.28 -2.39
CA PHE A 340 -8.11 -27.19 -3.13
C PHE A 340 -8.36 -26.74 -4.57
N PHE A 341 -8.42 -25.43 -4.82
CA PHE A 341 -8.80 -24.87 -6.13
C PHE A 341 -7.66 -24.10 -6.82
N GLY A 342 -6.43 -24.15 -6.29
CA GLY A 342 -5.30 -23.38 -6.84
C GLY A 342 -5.04 -23.63 -8.31
N ARG A 343 -5.22 -24.87 -8.82
CA ARG A 343 -5.10 -25.17 -10.24
C ARG A 343 -6.19 -24.51 -11.09
N SER A 344 -7.44 -24.57 -10.64
CA SER A 344 -8.58 -23.93 -11.33
C SER A 344 -8.45 -22.41 -11.32
N MET A 345 -7.98 -21.82 -10.21
CA MET A 345 -7.69 -20.39 -10.14
C MET A 345 -6.59 -19.98 -11.13
N SER A 346 -5.56 -20.82 -11.31
CA SER A 346 -4.46 -20.54 -12.24
C SER A 346 -4.91 -20.52 -13.71
N MET A 347 -5.99 -21.22 -14.06
CA MET A 347 -6.58 -21.19 -15.40
C MET A 347 -7.15 -19.80 -15.80
N LEU A 348 -7.31 -18.88 -14.86
CA LEU A 348 -7.65 -17.48 -15.17
C LEU A 348 -6.52 -16.75 -15.91
N PHE A 349 -5.27 -17.20 -15.78
CA PHE A 349 -4.08 -16.54 -16.31
C PHE A 349 -3.24 -17.44 -17.22
N VAL A 350 -3.48 -18.75 -17.22
CA VAL A 350 -2.72 -19.76 -17.96
C VAL A 350 -3.68 -20.63 -18.73
N GLU A 351 -3.36 -20.92 -19.99
CA GLU A 351 -4.16 -21.82 -20.82
C GLU A 351 -4.23 -23.23 -20.23
N SER A 352 -5.38 -23.86 -20.39
CA SER A 352 -5.62 -25.23 -19.88
C SER A 352 -4.68 -26.26 -20.48
N SER A 353 -4.13 -26.00 -21.68
CA SER A 353 -3.16 -26.83 -22.41
C SER A 353 -1.77 -26.84 -21.77
N ALA A 354 -1.40 -25.80 -21.01
CA ALA A 354 -0.08 -25.64 -20.37
C ALA A 354 -0.03 -26.37 -19.00
N GLY A 355 -0.16 -27.70 -19.00
CA GLY A 355 -0.29 -28.51 -17.79
C GLY A 355 0.84 -28.31 -16.77
N ASP A 356 2.10 -28.23 -17.21
CA ASP A 356 3.26 -28.07 -16.32
C ASP A 356 3.27 -26.70 -15.63
N VAL A 357 2.93 -25.64 -16.36
CA VAL A 357 2.82 -24.28 -15.82
C VAL A 357 1.69 -24.21 -14.79
N LEU A 358 0.53 -24.84 -15.08
CA LEU A 358 -0.60 -24.93 -14.15
C LEU A 358 -0.21 -25.69 -12.87
N ASN A 359 0.55 -26.80 -13.00
CA ASN A 359 1.02 -27.57 -11.85
C ASN A 359 2.01 -26.77 -11.00
N ALA A 360 2.93 -26.00 -11.63
CA ALA A 360 3.86 -25.13 -10.93
C ALA A 360 3.11 -24.02 -10.17
N SER A 361 2.15 -23.36 -10.80
CA SER A 361 1.32 -22.34 -10.15
C SER A 361 0.47 -22.92 -9.02
N ALA A 362 -0.17 -24.07 -9.24
CA ALA A 362 -0.96 -24.75 -8.22
C ALA A 362 -0.10 -25.18 -7.02
N LYS A 363 1.13 -25.65 -7.25
CA LYS A 363 2.09 -25.95 -6.17
C LYS A 363 2.41 -24.73 -5.35
N TYR A 364 2.73 -23.59 -5.99
CA TYR A 364 3.00 -22.33 -5.32
C TYR A 364 1.82 -21.87 -4.46
N LEU A 365 0.61 -21.86 -5.03
CA LEU A 365 -0.61 -21.47 -4.31
C LEU A 365 -0.94 -22.42 -3.15
N ARG A 366 -0.75 -23.73 -3.33
CA ARG A 366 -0.96 -24.72 -2.27
C ARG A 366 -0.03 -24.48 -1.10
N CYS A 367 1.28 -24.31 -1.34
CA CYS A 367 2.25 -24.00 -0.30
C CYS A 367 1.89 -22.71 0.42
N MET A 368 1.46 -21.68 -0.32
CA MET A 368 1.02 -20.40 0.22
C MET A 368 -0.22 -20.57 1.10
N GLY A 369 -1.20 -21.37 0.66
CA GLY A 369 -2.46 -21.59 1.36
C GLY A 369 -2.29 -22.08 2.79
N TYR A 370 -1.29 -22.93 3.05
CA TYR A 370 -1.01 -23.44 4.41
C TYR A 370 -0.69 -22.34 5.42
N PHE A 371 -0.10 -21.23 4.98
CA PHE A 371 0.37 -20.16 5.86
C PHE A 371 -0.32 -18.82 5.63
N PHE A 372 -1.32 -18.75 4.74
CA PHE A 372 -1.95 -17.49 4.35
C PHE A 372 -2.66 -16.78 5.52
N TRP A 373 -3.10 -17.53 6.53
CA TRP A 373 -3.64 -16.99 7.77
C TRP A 373 -2.64 -16.11 8.54
N SER A 374 -1.34 -16.38 8.42
CA SER A 374 -0.31 -15.59 9.11
C SER A 374 -0.23 -14.15 8.61
N LEU A 375 -0.59 -13.90 7.35
CA LEU A 375 -0.72 -12.55 6.80
C LEU A 375 -1.76 -11.70 7.55
N GLY A 376 -2.83 -12.33 8.05
CA GLY A 376 -3.81 -11.66 8.89
C GLY A 376 -3.18 -11.08 10.15
N ILE A 377 -2.33 -11.85 10.84
CA ILE A 377 -1.59 -11.37 12.02
C ILE A 377 -0.58 -10.30 11.60
N LEU A 378 0.23 -10.61 10.60
CA LEU A 378 1.32 -9.74 10.15
C LEU A 378 0.83 -8.35 9.77
N ASN A 379 -0.14 -8.26 8.83
CA ASN A 379 -0.65 -6.99 8.33
C ASN A 379 -1.33 -6.17 9.44
N ILE A 380 -2.18 -6.81 10.25
CA ILE A 380 -2.91 -6.09 11.30
C ILE A 380 -1.96 -5.58 12.39
N CYS A 381 -1.04 -6.42 12.90
CA CYS A 381 -0.10 -5.99 13.93
C CYS A 381 0.87 -4.91 13.41
N ARG A 382 1.31 -5.01 12.16
CA ARG A 382 2.17 -4.01 11.50
C ARG A 382 1.45 -2.67 11.38
N MET A 383 0.27 -2.66 10.78
CA MET A 383 -0.52 -1.45 10.55
C MET A 383 -1.01 -0.82 11.86
N ALA A 384 -1.35 -1.64 12.87
CA ALA A 384 -1.67 -1.15 14.20
C ALA A 384 -0.47 -0.47 14.87
N THR A 385 0.73 -1.08 14.79
CA THR A 385 1.96 -0.52 15.34
C THR A 385 2.29 0.83 14.70
N GLN A 386 2.08 0.95 13.39
CA GLN A 386 2.22 2.23 12.66
C GLN A 386 1.15 3.22 13.12
N GLY A 387 -0.12 2.83 13.16
CA GLY A 387 -1.25 3.68 13.54
C GLY A 387 -1.15 4.27 14.96
N ILE A 388 -0.48 3.57 15.88
CA ILE A 388 -0.20 4.09 17.23
C ILE A 388 1.11 4.90 17.32
N GLY A 389 1.77 5.18 16.19
CA GLY A 389 2.91 6.09 16.12
C GLY A 389 4.29 5.43 16.22
N PHE A 390 4.42 4.10 16.06
CA PHE A 390 5.70 3.39 16.11
C PHE A 390 6.13 2.86 14.74
N SER A 391 6.03 3.68 13.69
CA SER A 391 6.38 3.30 12.30
C SER A 391 7.82 2.79 12.19
N GLY A 392 8.78 3.40 12.88
CA GLY A 392 10.17 2.95 12.89
C GLY A 392 10.34 1.51 13.37
N ARG A 393 9.54 1.03 14.35
CA ARG A 393 9.57 -0.37 14.79
C ARG A 393 8.91 -1.30 13.77
N ALA A 394 7.87 -0.85 13.10
CA ALA A 394 7.17 -1.64 12.10
C ALA A 394 8.04 -1.93 10.87
N VAL A 395 8.98 -1.04 10.50
CA VAL A 395 9.94 -1.24 9.40
C VAL A 395 10.74 -2.52 9.57
N PHE A 396 11.18 -2.82 10.80
CA PHE A 396 11.98 -4.02 11.05
C PHE A 396 11.24 -5.33 10.72
N SER A 397 9.90 -5.33 10.69
CA SER A 397 9.17 -6.49 10.17
C SER A 397 9.41 -6.69 8.67
N GLY A 398 9.49 -5.61 7.88
CA GLY A 398 9.86 -5.68 6.46
C GLY A 398 11.30 -6.12 6.25
N VAL A 399 12.22 -5.64 7.10
CA VAL A 399 13.64 -6.10 7.09
C VAL A 399 13.71 -7.60 7.37
N THR A 400 12.97 -8.08 8.37
CA THR A 400 12.91 -9.51 8.72
C THR A 400 12.35 -10.33 7.54
N GLU A 401 11.29 -9.85 6.87
CA GLU A 401 10.75 -10.48 5.67
C GLU A 401 11.79 -10.57 4.54
N MET A 402 12.48 -9.46 4.27
CA MET A 402 13.48 -9.39 3.21
C MET A 402 14.60 -10.40 3.46
N PHE A 403 15.15 -10.43 4.67
CA PHE A 403 16.23 -11.37 5.01
C PHE A 403 15.76 -12.81 4.96
N ALA A 404 14.65 -13.16 5.58
CA ALA A 404 14.13 -14.52 5.57
C ALA A 404 13.82 -15.01 4.14
N ARG A 405 13.21 -14.16 3.31
CA ARG A 405 12.92 -14.45 1.91
C ARG A 405 14.21 -14.64 1.11
N SER A 406 15.20 -13.78 1.29
CA SER A 406 16.49 -13.86 0.59
C SER A 406 17.26 -15.11 0.99
N ILE A 407 17.31 -15.45 2.28
CA ILE A 407 17.98 -16.65 2.77
C ILE A 407 17.37 -17.91 2.15
N VAL A 408 16.03 -18.00 2.13
CA VAL A 408 15.36 -19.18 1.55
C VAL A 408 15.53 -19.23 0.04
N SER A 409 15.35 -18.09 -0.66
CA SER A 409 15.42 -18.03 -2.12
C SER A 409 16.84 -18.25 -2.66
N LEU A 410 17.90 -17.81 -1.96
CA LEU A 410 19.28 -17.97 -2.42
C LEU A 410 19.95 -19.19 -1.83
N GLY A 411 19.72 -19.47 -0.54
CA GLY A 411 20.41 -20.53 0.16
C GLY A 411 19.86 -21.93 -0.09
N PHE A 412 18.56 -22.06 -0.34
CA PHE A 412 17.89 -23.36 -0.42
C PHE A 412 17.43 -23.76 -1.83
N VAL A 413 17.45 -22.84 -2.80
CA VAL A 413 17.03 -23.16 -4.19
C VAL A 413 17.93 -24.23 -4.81
N GLY A 414 19.24 -24.22 -4.53
CA GLY A 414 20.17 -25.25 -5.04
C GLY A 414 19.82 -26.68 -4.58
N ALA A 415 19.30 -26.82 -3.34
CA ALA A 415 18.97 -28.13 -2.76
C ALA A 415 17.51 -28.55 -3.03
N PHE A 416 16.58 -27.62 -3.03
CA PHE A 416 15.12 -27.91 -3.09
C PHE A 416 14.43 -27.37 -4.35
N GLY A 417 15.17 -26.72 -5.26
CA GLY A 417 14.65 -26.17 -6.51
C GLY A 417 13.43 -25.26 -6.29
N TYR A 418 12.42 -25.41 -7.13
CA TYR A 418 11.19 -24.61 -7.09
C TYR A 418 10.43 -24.68 -5.76
N THR A 419 10.60 -25.75 -4.97
CA THR A 419 9.96 -25.88 -3.67
C THR A 419 10.46 -24.82 -2.68
N ALA A 420 11.76 -24.46 -2.73
CA ALA A 420 12.29 -23.37 -1.93
C ALA A 420 11.61 -22.03 -2.25
N ILE A 421 11.42 -21.72 -3.55
CA ILE A 421 10.69 -20.54 -3.98
C ILE A 421 9.25 -20.55 -3.45
N CYS A 422 8.57 -21.73 -3.54
CA CYS A 422 7.21 -21.87 -3.02
C CYS A 422 7.07 -21.59 -1.52
N PHE A 423 8.13 -21.76 -0.72
CA PHE A 423 8.10 -21.51 0.73
C PHE A 423 8.79 -20.21 1.16
N SER A 424 9.39 -19.45 0.24
CA SER A 424 10.12 -18.21 0.57
C SER A 424 9.21 -17.15 1.20
N ASP A 425 8.03 -16.93 0.67
CA ASP A 425 7.08 -15.96 1.21
C ASP A 425 6.58 -16.36 2.61
N GLN A 426 6.22 -17.63 2.79
CA GLN A 426 5.66 -18.13 4.05
C GLN A 426 6.68 -18.06 5.19
N THR A 427 7.93 -18.43 4.92
CA THR A 427 9.02 -18.30 5.89
C THR A 427 9.22 -16.84 6.28
N ALA A 428 9.17 -15.92 5.30
CA ALA A 428 9.27 -14.50 5.54
C ALA A 428 8.12 -13.98 6.41
N TRP A 429 6.87 -14.41 6.13
CA TRP A 429 5.71 -14.00 6.92
C TRP A 429 5.75 -14.51 8.36
N ILE A 430 6.14 -15.77 8.57
CA ILE A 430 6.28 -16.34 9.92
C ILE A 430 7.38 -15.62 10.69
N ALA A 431 8.56 -15.39 10.09
CA ALA A 431 9.62 -14.64 10.71
C ALA A 431 9.18 -13.22 11.12
N ALA A 432 8.46 -12.53 10.23
CA ALA A 432 7.94 -11.21 10.53
C ALA A 432 6.83 -11.22 11.59
N VAL A 433 5.96 -12.25 11.63
CA VAL A 433 4.93 -12.43 12.68
C VAL A 433 5.59 -12.60 14.04
N LEU A 434 6.65 -13.41 14.13
CA LEU A 434 7.40 -13.63 15.38
C LEU A 434 8.02 -12.33 15.92
N TYR A 435 8.41 -11.41 15.04
CA TYR A 435 8.92 -10.10 15.42
C TYR A 435 7.80 -9.09 15.74
N ILE A 436 6.80 -8.95 14.83
CA ILE A 436 5.85 -7.83 14.90
C ILE A 436 4.78 -8.03 15.99
N THR A 437 4.38 -9.29 16.28
CA THR A 437 3.36 -9.57 17.28
C THR A 437 3.77 -9.11 18.67
N PRO A 438 4.93 -9.53 19.24
CA PRO A 438 5.37 -9.05 20.54
C PRO A 438 5.65 -7.54 20.52
N THR A 439 6.17 -7.01 19.41
CA THR A 439 6.41 -5.57 19.23
C THR A 439 5.11 -4.78 19.31
N CYS A 440 4.06 -5.21 18.61
CA CYS A 440 2.74 -4.58 18.65
C CYS A 440 2.14 -4.59 20.07
N LEU A 441 2.17 -5.74 20.72
CA LEU A 441 1.68 -5.87 22.10
C LEU A 441 2.45 -4.97 23.09
N HIS A 442 3.77 -4.90 22.96
CA HIS A 442 4.60 -4.01 23.76
C HIS A 442 4.26 -2.54 23.50
N CYS A 443 4.12 -2.11 22.24
CA CYS A 443 3.76 -0.75 21.89
C CYS A 443 2.37 -0.36 22.44
N ILE A 444 1.37 -1.24 22.33
CA ILE A 444 0.04 -1.02 22.91
C ILE A 444 0.12 -0.87 24.42
N LYS A 445 0.87 -1.74 25.13
CA LYS A 445 1.06 -1.63 26.58
C LYS A 445 1.74 -0.32 26.97
N LYS A 446 2.76 0.11 26.21
CA LYS A 446 3.48 1.38 26.44
C LYS A 446 2.54 2.57 26.33
N VAL A 447 1.75 2.63 25.25
CA VAL A 447 0.77 3.71 25.02
C VAL A 447 -0.31 3.73 26.11
N THR A 448 -0.80 2.55 26.51
CA THR A 448 -1.80 2.45 27.59
C THR A 448 -1.28 3.05 28.87
N LYS A 449 -0.06 2.66 29.30
CA LYS A 449 0.56 3.23 30.51
C LYS A 449 0.77 4.75 30.44
N GLN A 450 1.15 5.27 29.26
CA GLN A 450 1.32 6.71 29.05
C GLN A 450 -0.02 7.46 29.22
N ILE A 451 -1.09 6.95 28.61
CA ILE A 451 -2.43 7.55 28.72
C ILE A 451 -2.96 7.49 30.18
N GLU A 452 -2.75 6.36 30.86
CA GLU A 452 -3.15 6.21 32.26
C GLU A 452 -2.39 7.19 33.18
N ALA A 453 -1.07 7.36 32.98
CA ALA A 453 -0.28 8.32 33.73
C ALA A 453 -0.71 9.78 33.48
N GLU A 454 -1.00 10.14 32.21
CA GLU A 454 -1.54 11.46 31.88
C GLU A 454 -2.88 11.74 32.55
N LYS A 455 -3.78 10.74 32.61
CA LYS A 455 -5.08 10.87 33.29
C LYS A 455 -4.92 11.02 34.80
N ALA A 456 -4.01 10.25 35.41
CA ALA A 456 -3.74 10.35 36.85
C ALA A 456 -3.18 11.74 37.22
N ASN A 457 -2.26 12.27 36.41
CA ASN A 457 -1.69 13.61 36.63
C ASN A 457 -2.75 14.73 36.48
N ALA A 458 -3.66 14.60 35.49
CA ALA A 458 -4.74 15.56 35.29
C ALA A 458 -5.71 15.57 36.49
N ASN A 459 -6.09 14.40 37.00
CA ASN A 459 -6.96 14.33 38.19
C ASN A 459 -6.29 14.90 39.46
N LEU A 460 -4.97 14.72 39.61
CA LEU A 460 -4.22 15.32 40.72
C LEU A 460 -4.19 16.84 40.62
N SER A 461 -4.01 17.41 39.44
CA SER A 461 -4.02 18.86 39.24
C SER A 461 -5.40 19.50 39.51
N GLU A 462 -6.49 18.79 39.18
CA GLU A 462 -7.87 19.24 39.48
C GLU A 462 -8.24 19.10 40.96
N SER A 463 -7.59 18.23 41.70
CA SER A 463 -7.84 18.05 43.14
C SER A 463 -7.05 19.04 44.05
N VAL A 464 -6.06 19.72 43.49
CA VAL A 464 -5.16 20.67 44.21
C VAL A 464 -5.49 22.13 43.87
N GLY A 465 -6.31 22.41 42.85
CA GLY A 465 -6.82 23.74 42.49
C GLY A 465 -8.26 23.92 42.90
#